data_00c9498f967ee8fa821e0217b8ae53da
#
_entry.id   00c9498f967ee8fa821e0217b8ae53da
#
_cell.length_a   1.000
_cell.length_b   1.000
_cell.length_c   1.000
_cell.angle_alpha   90.00
_cell.angle_beta   90.00
_cell.angle_gamma   90.00
#
_symmetry.space_group_name_H-M   'P 1'
#
loop_
_entity.id
_entity.type
_entity.pdbx_description
1 polymer ?
#
loop_
_entity_poly.entity_id
_entity_poly.type
_entity_poly.pdbx_seq_one_letter_code
_entity_poly.pdbx_strand_id
1 'polypeptide(L)'
;MRELLFLLALISYQVSAQPTIESQALAEPPVLDGVVLSEPIWQSLMPATNFQQVQPNEGAPASAETQVRVGFSNDTLYVAVVCFDEDPGSLIVADSRRDADLSDLDSFQMIIDGFEDKQNGFVFGTTPAGGQYDGQVTKG
;
A
#
# COMPACT_ATOMS: atom_id res chain seq x y z
N MET A 1 9.31 -15.33 -59.59
CA MET A 1 9.06 -15.92 -58.27
C MET A 1 9.45 -14.89 -57.24
N ARG A 2 8.45 -14.21 -56.60
CA ARG A 2 8.70 -13.18 -55.57
C ARG A 2 8.43 -13.86 -54.22
N GLU A 3 9.48 -14.10 -53.47
CA GLU A 3 9.36 -14.61 -52.11
C GLU A 3 8.82 -13.48 -51.21
N LEU A 4 7.66 -13.70 -50.63
CA LEU A 4 7.02 -12.80 -49.66
C LEU A 4 7.50 -13.21 -48.27
N LEU A 5 8.49 -12.48 -47.73
CA LEU A 5 8.92 -12.63 -46.34
C LEU A 5 7.85 -12.06 -45.42
N PHE A 6 7.13 -12.91 -44.72
CA PHE A 6 6.27 -12.53 -43.60
C PHE A 6 7.13 -12.29 -42.36
N LEU A 7 7.32 -11.02 -42.02
CA LEU A 7 7.98 -10.62 -40.75
C LEU A 7 6.95 -10.74 -39.62
N LEU A 8 7.06 -11.81 -38.85
CA LEU A 8 6.21 -12.01 -37.65
C LEU A 8 6.73 -11.12 -36.53
N ALA A 9 6.08 -9.98 -36.29
CA ALA A 9 6.39 -9.11 -35.15
C ALA A 9 5.87 -9.75 -33.86
N LEU A 10 6.78 -10.32 -33.06
CA LEU A 10 6.48 -10.76 -31.70
C LEU A 10 6.26 -9.54 -30.81
N ILE A 11 5.01 -9.22 -30.50
CA ILE A 11 4.66 -8.22 -29.50
C ILE A 11 4.86 -8.88 -28.13
N SER A 12 5.97 -8.58 -27.48
CA SER A 12 6.22 -8.99 -26.09
C SER A 12 5.34 -8.14 -25.18
N TYR A 13 4.29 -8.70 -24.62
CA TYR A 13 3.57 -8.11 -23.52
C TYR A 13 4.46 -8.19 -22.28
N GLN A 14 4.94 -7.04 -21.84
CA GLN A 14 5.63 -6.90 -20.55
C GLN A 14 4.55 -6.99 -19.47
N VAL A 15 4.43 -8.14 -18.82
CA VAL A 15 3.67 -8.26 -17.58
C VAL A 15 4.51 -7.58 -16.50
N SER A 16 4.09 -6.40 -16.08
CA SER A 16 4.68 -5.74 -14.92
C SER A 16 4.29 -6.55 -13.68
N ALA A 17 5.26 -7.19 -13.04
CA ALA A 17 5.03 -7.84 -11.77
C ALA A 17 4.76 -6.75 -10.73
N GLN A 18 3.68 -6.90 -9.96
CA GLN A 18 3.41 -6.00 -8.85
C GLN A 18 4.54 -6.13 -7.81
N PRO A 19 5.01 -5.01 -7.24
CA PRO A 19 6.04 -5.07 -6.22
C PRO A 19 5.52 -5.86 -5.02
N THR A 20 6.33 -6.79 -4.53
CA THR A 20 6.03 -7.62 -3.38
C THR A 20 7.08 -7.37 -2.32
N ILE A 21 6.66 -7.24 -1.07
CA ILE A 21 7.55 -7.23 0.09
C ILE A 21 7.20 -8.39 1.00
N GLU A 22 8.20 -8.87 1.71
CA GLU A 22 8.02 -9.87 2.76
C GLU A 22 8.05 -9.18 4.12
N SER A 23 7.11 -9.53 4.99
CA SER A 23 7.14 -9.06 6.36
C SER A 23 8.30 -9.74 7.11
N GLN A 24 9.01 -8.98 7.97
CA GLN A 24 10.19 -9.46 8.66
C GLN A 24 9.97 -9.46 10.17
N ALA A 25 10.63 -10.40 10.84
CA ALA A 25 10.63 -10.45 12.31
C ALA A 25 11.39 -9.24 12.87
N LEU A 26 10.75 -8.54 13.79
CA LEU A 26 11.35 -7.47 14.57
C LEU A 26 11.98 -8.02 15.86
N ALA A 27 13.11 -7.47 16.26
CA ALA A 27 13.79 -7.87 17.50
C ALA A 27 12.95 -7.55 18.74
N GLU A 28 12.17 -6.48 18.68
CA GLU A 28 11.28 -6.00 19.74
C GLU A 28 10.09 -5.27 19.12
N PRO A 29 8.99 -5.06 19.86
CA PRO A 29 7.89 -4.23 19.38
C PRO A 29 8.34 -2.79 19.15
N PRO A 30 7.95 -2.14 18.02
CA PRO A 30 8.25 -0.73 17.78
C PRO A 30 7.42 0.17 18.70
N VAL A 31 7.88 1.40 18.92
CA VAL A 31 7.08 2.43 19.57
C VAL A 31 6.07 2.97 18.56
N LEU A 32 4.81 3.09 18.97
CA LEU A 32 3.74 3.59 18.10
C LEU A 32 3.52 5.09 18.33
N ASP A 33 4.48 5.90 17.93
CA ASP A 33 4.47 7.37 18.11
C ASP A 33 4.47 8.14 16.79
N GLY A 34 4.42 7.42 15.66
CA GLY A 34 4.47 8.00 14.31
C GLY A 34 5.87 8.35 13.81
N VAL A 35 6.90 8.11 14.61
CA VAL A 35 8.30 8.36 14.21
C VAL A 35 8.87 7.16 13.48
N VAL A 36 8.80 7.15 12.15
CA VAL A 36 9.22 6.00 11.33
C VAL A 36 10.60 6.21 10.72
N LEU A 37 10.87 7.39 10.19
CA LEU A 37 12.07 7.63 9.37
C LEU A 37 13.37 7.67 10.15
N SER A 38 13.35 7.91 11.46
CA SER A 38 14.55 8.00 12.31
C SER A 38 14.72 6.84 13.29
N GLU A 39 13.75 5.94 13.39
CA GLU A 39 13.84 4.79 14.28
C GLU A 39 14.55 3.60 13.62
N PRO A 40 15.62 3.06 14.27
CA PRO A 40 16.40 1.96 13.71
C PRO A 40 15.57 0.71 13.43
N ILE A 41 14.53 0.45 14.23
CA ILE A 41 13.70 -0.73 14.08
C ILE A 41 12.92 -0.72 12.76
N TRP A 42 12.38 0.44 12.38
CA TRP A 42 11.71 0.61 11.08
C TRP A 42 12.71 0.66 9.92
N GLN A 43 13.89 1.24 10.15
CA GLN A 43 14.94 1.31 9.13
C GLN A 43 15.54 -0.05 8.79
N SER A 44 15.42 -1.04 9.66
CA SER A 44 15.85 -2.42 9.39
C SER A 44 14.98 -3.13 8.36
N LEU A 45 13.77 -2.64 8.12
CA LEU A 45 12.80 -3.21 7.20
C LEU A 45 12.91 -2.57 5.81
N MET A 46 12.85 -3.40 4.77
CA MET A 46 12.79 -2.91 3.39
C MET A 46 11.39 -2.31 3.12
N PRO A 47 11.30 -1.05 2.66
CA PRO A 47 10.00 -0.46 2.35
C PRO A 47 9.45 -0.97 1.01
N ALA A 48 8.15 -1.16 0.94
CA ALA A 48 7.43 -1.13 -0.33
C ALA A 48 7.37 0.31 -0.83
N THR A 49 7.72 0.50 -2.09
CA THR A 49 7.71 1.79 -2.78
C THR A 49 7.17 1.61 -4.20
N ASN A 50 7.23 2.64 -5.02
CA ASN A 50 6.81 2.60 -6.43
C ASN A 50 5.33 2.23 -6.61
N PHE A 51 4.48 2.78 -5.76
CA PHE A 51 3.04 2.67 -5.91
C PHE A 51 2.57 3.27 -7.23
N GLN A 52 1.50 2.70 -7.77
CA GLN A 52 0.92 3.10 -9.06
C GLN A 52 -0.48 3.64 -8.84
N GLN A 53 -0.87 4.58 -9.69
CA GLN A 53 -2.22 5.12 -9.71
C GLN A 53 -3.22 4.06 -10.21
N VAL A 54 -4.38 4.01 -9.57
CA VAL A 54 -5.57 3.33 -10.09
C VAL A 54 -6.41 4.33 -10.89
N GLN A 55 -6.45 5.57 -10.43
CA GLN A 55 -7.11 6.71 -11.08
C GLN A 55 -6.23 7.96 -10.89
N PRO A 56 -6.32 8.95 -11.76
CA PRO A 56 -7.01 8.99 -13.06
C PRO A 56 -6.25 8.26 -14.17
N ASN A 57 -4.96 7.91 -13.97
CA ASN A 57 -4.09 7.32 -14.98
C ASN A 57 -3.62 5.95 -14.50
N GLU A 58 -4.42 4.91 -14.74
CA GLU A 58 -4.10 3.54 -14.32
C GLU A 58 -2.70 3.09 -14.77
N GLY A 59 -1.92 2.57 -13.81
CA GLY A 59 -0.55 2.11 -14.04
C GLY A 59 0.51 3.20 -14.11
N ALA A 60 0.14 4.49 -14.08
CA ALA A 60 1.12 5.56 -13.95
C ALA A 60 1.74 5.57 -12.55
N PRO A 61 2.98 6.08 -12.38
CA PRO A 61 3.56 6.27 -11.06
C PRO A 61 2.67 7.14 -10.16
N ALA A 62 2.67 6.84 -8.86
CA ALA A 62 2.00 7.71 -7.89
C ALA A 62 2.54 9.15 -7.97
N SER A 63 1.68 10.13 -7.73
CA SER A 63 2.03 11.56 -7.78
C SER A 63 2.96 11.98 -6.63
N ALA A 64 2.88 11.28 -5.51
CA ALA A 64 3.73 11.48 -4.35
C ALA A 64 4.29 10.14 -3.87
N GLU A 65 5.48 10.17 -3.27
CA GLU A 65 6.12 8.96 -2.76
C GLU A 65 5.38 8.45 -1.51
N THR A 66 5.18 7.13 -1.47
CA THR A 66 4.70 6.43 -0.28
C THR A 66 5.65 5.29 0.04
N GLN A 67 5.98 5.13 1.31
CA GLN A 67 6.76 4.02 1.82
C GLN A 67 5.95 3.23 2.84
N VAL A 68 5.84 1.93 2.65
CA VAL A 68 5.16 1.02 3.58
C VAL A 68 6.15 -0.02 4.07
N ARG A 69 6.28 -0.15 5.39
CA ARG A 69 7.10 -1.17 6.03
C ARG A 69 6.23 -2.11 6.82
N VAL A 70 6.50 -3.40 6.72
CA VAL A 70 5.71 -4.43 7.39
C VAL A 70 6.65 -5.34 8.18
N GLY A 71 6.39 -5.47 9.47
CA GLY A 71 7.15 -6.33 10.35
C GLY A 71 6.24 -6.98 11.38
N PHE A 72 6.74 -7.99 12.07
CA PHE A 72 6.00 -8.65 13.14
C PHE A 72 6.88 -8.92 14.35
N SER A 73 6.28 -8.88 15.53
CA SER A 73 6.93 -9.28 16.77
C SER A 73 5.90 -10.01 17.63
N ASN A 74 6.28 -11.18 18.15
CA ASN A 74 5.37 -12.10 18.83
C ASN A 74 4.16 -12.47 17.94
N ASP A 75 2.96 -12.11 18.37
CA ASP A 75 1.67 -12.36 17.71
C ASP A 75 1.08 -11.09 17.04
N THR A 76 1.89 -10.03 16.93
CA THR A 76 1.42 -8.72 16.44
C THR A 76 2.10 -8.36 15.13
N LEU A 77 1.28 -7.98 14.14
CA LEU A 77 1.72 -7.38 12.88
C LEU A 77 1.79 -5.86 13.03
N TYR A 78 2.89 -5.28 12.60
CA TYR A 78 3.13 -3.84 12.60
C TYR A 78 3.27 -3.34 11.18
N VAL A 79 2.57 -2.27 10.87
CA VAL A 79 2.62 -1.62 9.57
C VAL A 79 2.93 -0.14 9.79
N ALA A 80 4.01 0.32 9.20
CA ALA A 80 4.37 1.73 9.19
C ALA A 80 4.21 2.30 7.78
N VAL A 81 3.54 3.44 7.67
CA VAL A 81 3.27 4.13 6.41
C VAL A 81 3.80 5.54 6.50
N VAL A 82 4.58 5.93 5.51
CA VAL A 82 5.03 7.31 5.32
C VAL A 82 4.58 7.78 3.95
N CYS A 83 3.69 8.76 3.93
CA CYS A 83 3.27 9.45 2.73
C CYS A 83 4.01 10.79 2.67
N PHE A 84 4.82 10.97 1.63
CA PHE A 84 5.54 12.22 1.40
C PHE A 84 4.60 13.18 0.67
N ASP A 85 4.39 14.36 1.24
CA ASP A 85 3.52 15.38 0.69
C ASP A 85 4.25 16.73 0.70
N GLU A 86 4.23 17.42 -0.44
CA GLU A 86 4.82 18.76 -0.58
C GLU A 86 3.92 19.85 0.01
N ASP A 87 2.61 19.58 0.16
CA ASP A 87 1.63 20.50 0.75
C ASP A 87 0.72 19.81 1.78
N PRO A 88 1.23 19.45 2.96
CA PRO A 88 0.44 18.80 4.02
C PRO A 88 -0.76 19.61 4.50
N GLY A 89 -0.80 20.91 4.17
CA GLY A 89 -1.94 21.78 4.50
C GLY A 89 -3.18 21.54 3.63
N SER A 90 -3.03 20.87 2.51
CA SER A 90 -4.13 20.55 1.58
C SER A 90 -4.83 19.21 1.86
N LEU A 91 -4.38 18.45 2.87
CA LEU A 91 -4.95 17.15 3.23
C LEU A 91 -6.45 17.25 3.55
N ILE A 92 -7.23 16.36 2.93
CA ILE A 92 -8.67 16.27 3.14
C ILE A 92 -8.96 15.36 4.34
N VAL A 93 -9.21 15.95 5.49
CA VAL A 93 -9.50 15.27 6.76
C VAL A 93 -10.89 15.64 7.29
N ALA A 94 -11.88 15.63 6.44
CA ALA A 94 -13.22 16.12 6.73
C ALA A 94 -13.96 15.31 7.82
N ASP A 95 -13.61 14.05 8.04
CA ASP A 95 -14.26 13.19 9.02
C ASP A 95 -13.23 12.36 9.80
N SER A 96 -13.25 12.48 11.13
CA SER A 96 -12.36 11.73 12.04
C SER A 96 -13.09 10.68 12.87
N ARG A 97 -14.39 10.45 12.58
CA ARG A 97 -15.16 9.41 13.28
C ARG A 97 -14.64 8.03 12.90
N ARG A 98 -14.76 7.09 13.85
CA ARG A 98 -14.50 5.69 13.57
C ARG A 98 -15.47 5.18 12.50
N ASP A 99 -14.97 4.37 11.58
CA ASP A 99 -15.71 3.76 10.47
C ASP A 99 -16.42 4.77 9.53
N ALA A 100 -15.87 5.99 9.44
CA ALA A 100 -16.30 6.95 8.45
C ALA A 100 -15.98 6.45 7.03
N ASP A 101 -16.74 6.90 6.04
CA ASP A 101 -16.45 6.62 4.63
C ASP A 101 -15.12 7.28 4.25
N LEU A 102 -14.19 6.47 3.78
CA LEU A 102 -12.83 6.92 3.40
C LEU A 102 -12.70 7.27 1.91
N SER A 103 -13.76 7.13 1.12
CA SER A 103 -13.70 7.27 -0.35
C SER A 103 -13.30 8.67 -0.83
N ASP A 104 -13.66 9.70 -0.06
CA ASP A 104 -13.38 11.10 -0.38
C ASP A 104 -12.35 11.75 0.57
N LEU A 105 -11.63 10.93 1.34
CA LEU A 105 -10.65 11.39 2.32
C LEU A 105 -9.24 10.94 1.96
N ASP A 106 -8.25 11.74 2.31
CA ASP A 106 -6.87 11.27 2.33
C ASP A 106 -6.77 10.14 3.37
N SER A 107 -6.45 8.95 2.91
CA SER A 107 -6.43 7.75 3.74
C SER A 107 -5.43 6.73 3.25
N PHE A 108 -4.93 5.92 4.16
CA PHE A 108 -4.25 4.67 3.85
C PHE A 108 -5.18 3.52 4.17
N GLN A 109 -5.28 2.56 3.26
CA GLN A 109 -6.07 1.35 3.45
C GLN A 109 -5.24 0.13 3.05
N MET A 110 -5.42 -0.96 3.79
CA MET A 110 -4.84 -2.27 3.47
C MET A 110 -5.87 -3.37 3.63
N ILE A 111 -5.70 -4.44 2.86
CA ILE A 111 -6.50 -5.64 2.95
C ILE A 111 -5.60 -6.79 3.40
N ILE A 112 -6.03 -7.52 4.41
CA ILE A 112 -5.36 -8.74 4.89
C ILE A 112 -6.25 -9.93 4.54
N ASP A 113 -5.75 -10.78 3.63
CA ASP A 113 -6.35 -12.09 3.34
C ASP A 113 -5.79 -13.11 4.33
N GLY A 114 -6.43 -13.25 5.48
CA GLY A 114 -5.99 -14.17 6.53
C GLY A 114 -6.27 -15.64 6.23
N PHE A 115 -7.05 -15.94 5.19
CA PHE A 115 -7.40 -17.30 4.78
C PHE A 115 -6.67 -17.77 3.52
N GLU A 116 -5.94 -16.87 2.86
CA GLU A 116 -5.25 -17.11 1.58
C GLU A 116 -6.19 -17.61 0.48
N ASP A 117 -7.48 -17.26 0.56
CA ASP A 117 -8.51 -17.72 -0.38
C ASP A 117 -8.77 -16.74 -1.53
N LYS A 118 -8.19 -15.54 -1.48
CA LYS A 118 -8.37 -14.44 -2.45
C LYS A 118 -9.83 -14.04 -2.66
N GLN A 119 -10.67 -14.30 -1.69
CA GLN A 119 -12.10 -14.03 -1.73
C GLN A 119 -12.58 -13.24 -0.52
N ASN A 120 -11.98 -13.51 0.64
CA ASN A 120 -12.36 -12.90 1.91
C ASN A 120 -11.16 -12.23 2.54
N GLY A 121 -11.38 -11.10 3.19
CA GLY A 121 -10.31 -10.37 3.86
C GLY A 121 -10.83 -9.36 4.87
N PHE A 122 -9.90 -8.86 5.65
CA PHE A 122 -10.14 -7.75 6.58
C PHE A 122 -9.54 -6.48 5.99
N VAL A 123 -10.31 -5.40 6.01
CA VAL A 123 -9.86 -4.07 5.60
C VAL A 123 -9.53 -3.28 6.84
N PHE A 124 -8.38 -2.65 6.85
CA PHE A 124 -7.99 -1.67 7.86
C PHE A 124 -7.62 -0.37 7.19
N GLY A 125 -8.09 0.73 7.74
CA GLY A 125 -7.82 2.05 7.19
C GLY A 125 -7.54 3.09 8.27
N THR A 126 -6.80 4.12 7.91
CA THR A 126 -6.54 5.28 8.77
C THR A 126 -6.44 6.55 7.95
N THR A 127 -6.76 7.68 8.59
CA THR A 127 -6.61 9.02 8.02
C THR A 127 -5.48 9.79 8.71
N PRO A 128 -4.96 10.87 8.12
CA PRO A 128 -3.97 11.72 8.78
C PRO A 128 -4.45 12.34 10.10
N ALA A 129 -5.77 12.45 10.29
CA ALA A 129 -6.37 12.91 11.55
C ALA A 129 -6.53 11.81 12.62
N GLY A 130 -6.04 10.59 12.37
CA GLY A 130 -6.16 9.45 13.29
C GLY A 130 -7.53 8.76 13.26
N GLY A 131 -8.36 9.04 12.26
CA GLY A 131 -9.58 8.27 12.00
C GLY A 131 -9.23 6.81 11.75
N GLN A 132 -10.03 5.88 12.27
CA GLN A 132 -9.84 4.44 12.14
C GLN A 132 -11.01 3.82 11.42
N TYR A 133 -10.71 2.91 10.50
CA TYR A 133 -11.69 2.12 9.77
C TYR A 133 -11.31 0.66 9.84
N ASP A 134 -12.26 -0.20 10.14
CA ASP A 134 -12.13 -1.64 9.98
C ASP A 134 -13.40 -2.25 9.37
N GLY A 135 -13.20 -3.24 8.51
CA GLY A 135 -14.29 -3.88 7.80
C GLY A 135 -13.90 -5.24 7.25
N GLN A 136 -14.83 -5.84 6.56
CA GLN A 136 -14.63 -7.11 5.87
C GLN A 136 -14.92 -6.92 4.40
N VAL A 137 -14.11 -7.56 3.56
CA VAL A 137 -14.34 -7.66 2.13
C VAL A 137 -14.61 -9.10 1.78
N THR A 138 -15.65 -9.32 0.98
CA THR A 138 -16.01 -10.62 0.44
C THR A 138 -16.23 -10.47 -1.06
N LYS A 139 -15.75 -11.45 -1.82
CA LYS A 139 -16.06 -11.51 -3.24
C LYS A 139 -17.50 -12.00 -3.39
N GLY A 140 -18.40 -11.08 -3.78
CA GLY A 140 -19.78 -11.38 -4.14
C GLY A 140 -19.89 -12.10 -5.48
#